data_2138c403aa952219efdeb77b1e141a5a
#
_entry.id   2138c403aa952219efdeb77b1e141a5a
#
_cell.length_a   1.000
_cell.length_b   1.000
_cell.length_c   1.000
_cell.angle_alpha   90.00
_cell.angle_beta   90.00
_cell.angle_gamma   90.00
#
_symmetry.space_group_name_H-M   'P 1'
#
loop_
_entity.id
_entity.type
_entity.pdbx_description
1 polymer ?
#
loop_
_entity_poly.entity_id
_entity_poly.type
_entity_poly.pdbx_seq_one_letter_code
_entity_poly.pdbx_strand_id
1 'polypeptide(L)'
;VAARPAARVSVRRLAVLLWLALPCAALAQGPEITLRGFQDGINHWQSGHGTTYPRYRPDQYRQIADNLVLLQRRGGGWAVNQDPQRILDDTARAQALADQATPGGSFDNRNVYTQVAYLGDAFARSGDVRYRDAAVRGLDFILAEQIDSCGGWPHSVPSRTAYHGHITFADDVTSGVLTTLRRVLREPLFGFISAGQRARVQAAVAAGDACLLRLQVRQDGVPTVWAGQYDRTTLQPAQGRKFELPALVTDESVGVVRYLMSIPDPSPAVVASVNAAMAWFQAHALTGWRLETFETTPAQFQFHRTTVDRRLVADAGAPLLWGRFHDLHDSSVLLANREGERVARFDALPRERRTGYHWYGTWPQALITTDYPRWQQRTAGTRAR
;
A
#
# COMPACT_ATOMS: atom_id res chain seq x y z
N VAL A 1 -25.00 -22.71 -102.93
CA VAL A 1 -25.60 -22.45 -101.63
C VAL A 1 -24.53 -22.55 -100.59
N ALA A 2 -24.12 -21.41 -100.03
CA ALA A 2 -22.98 -21.27 -99.16
C ALA A 2 -23.42 -21.34 -97.68
N ALA A 3 -22.73 -22.17 -96.87
CA ALA A 3 -22.85 -22.20 -95.42
C ALA A 3 -21.87 -21.26 -94.75
N ARG A 4 -22.38 -20.43 -93.86
CA ARG A 4 -21.60 -19.52 -93.00
C ARG A 4 -21.05 -20.30 -91.78
N PRO A 5 -19.84 -19.99 -91.29
CA PRO A 5 -19.31 -20.62 -90.08
C PRO A 5 -19.75 -19.85 -88.82
N ALA A 6 -20.00 -20.60 -87.77
CA ALA A 6 -20.37 -20.11 -86.43
C ALA A 6 -19.17 -19.52 -85.66
N ALA A 7 -19.41 -18.38 -85.03
CA ALA A 7 -18.45 -17.69 -84.17
C ALA A 7 -18.33 -18.37 -82.77
N ARG A 8 -17.13 -18.71 -82.38
CA ARG A 8 -16.78 -19.22 -81.03
C ARG A 8 -16.66 -18.03 -80.07
N VAL A 9 -17.52 -17.96 -79.07
CA VAL A 9 -17.40 -17.03 -77.95
C VAL A 9 -16.44 -17.61 -76.90
N SER A 10 -15.32 -16.92 -76.70
CA SER A 10 -14.31 -17.25 -75.68
C SER A 10 -14.77 -16.68 -74.34
N VAL A 11 -15.13 -17.53 -73.39
CA VAL A 11 -15.47 -17.13 -72.01
C VAL A 11 -14.15 -16.98 -71.24
N ARG A 12 -13.70 -15.75 -71.00
CA ARG A 12 -12.59 -15.45 -70.06
C ARG A 12 -13.12 -15.61 -68.65
N ARG A 13 -12.60 -16.63 -67.93
CA ARG A 13 -12.81 -16.80 -66.48
C ARG A 13 -12.04 -15.71 -65.71
N LEU A 14 -12.76 -14.75 -65.13
CA LEU A 14 -12.21 -13.82 -64.14
C LEU A 14 -12.03 -14.61 -62.82
N ALA A 15 -10.80 -14.84 -62.42
CA ALA A 15 -10.51 -15.34 -61.08
C ALA A 15 -10.58 -14.15 -60.09
N VAL A 16 -11.67 -14.08 -59.32
CA VAL A 16 -11.78 -13.15 -58.19
C VAL A 16 -11.03 -13.72 -57.01
N LEU A 17 -9.84 -13.16 -56.72
CA LEU A 17 -9.10 -13.41 -55.48
C LEU A 17 -9.86 -12.74 -54.34
N LEU A 18 -10.63 -13.53 -53.59
CA LEU A 18 -11.16 -13.08 -52.26
C LEU A 18 -10.01 -13.04 -51.27
N TRP A 19 -9.56 -11.87 -50.94
CA TRP A 19 -8.73 -11.63 -49.75
C TRP A 19 -9.62 -11.83 -48.51
N LEU A 20 -9.47 -12.98 -47.85
CA LEU A 20 -9.97 -13.21 -46.52
C LEU A 20 -9.16 -12.33 -45.57
N ALA A 21 -9.64 -11.14 -45.24
CA ALA A 21 -9.16 -10.36 -44.10
C ALA A 21 -9.55 -11.13 -42.84
N LEU A 22 -8.61 -11.87 -42.28
CA LEU A 22 -8.73 -12.40 -40.92
C LEU A 22 -8.95 -11.20 -39.99
N PRO A 23 -10.05 -11.14 -39.21
CA PRO A 23 -10.17 -10.15 -38.19
C PRO A 23 -9.02 -10.37 -37.21
N CYS A 24 -8.15 -9.38 -37.06
CA CYS A 24 -7.23 -9.30 -35.94
C CYS A 24 -8.10 -9.31 -34.69
N ALA A 25 -8.25 -10.48 -34.07
CA ALA A 25 -8.92 -10.60 -32.80
C ALA A 25 -8.14 -9.72 -31.83
N ALA A 26 -8.64 -8.54 -31.56
CA ALA A 26 -8.22 -7.75 -30.41
C ALA A 26 -8.40 -8.70 -29.21
N LEU A 27 -7.29 -9.23 -28.71
CA LEU A 27 -7.27 -9.99 -27.46
C LEU A 27 -7.97 -9.10 -26.44
N ALA A 28 -9.17 -9.49 -26.03
CA ALA A 28 -9.91 -8.84 -24.98
C ALA A 28 -8.95 -8.73 -23.78
N GLN A 29 -8.48 -7.51 -23.51
CA GLN A 29 -7.59 -7.27 -22.38
C GLN A 29 -8.40 -7.64 -21.13
N GLY A 30 -7.91 -8.59 -20.35
CA GLY A 30 -8.53 -8.96 -19.08
C GLY A 30 -8.61 -7.73 -18.15
N PRO A 31 -9.44 -7.79 -17.11
CA PRO A 31 -9.59 -6.65 -16.19
C PRO A 31 -8.22 -6.16 -15.71
N GLU A 32 -8.05 -4.85 -15.59
CA GLU A 32 -6.79 -4.22 -15.17
C GLU A 32 -6.26 -4.82 -13.84
N ILE A 33 -4.94 -4.91 -13.70
CA ILE A 33 -4.32 -5.15 -12.39
C ILE A 33 -4.31 -3.81 -11.67
N THR A 34 -4.88 -3.77 -10.46
CA THR A 34 -4.97 -2.51 -9.72
C THR A 34 -3.62 -1.91 -9.41
N LEU A 35 -3.49 -0.61 -9.64
CA LEU A 35 -2.31 0.20 -9.29
C LEU A 35 -2.47 0.93 -7.95
N ARG A 36 -3.58 0.71 -7.25
CA ARG A 36 -3.90 1.42 -6.00
C ARG A 36 -2.78 1.31 -4.95
N GLY A 37 -2.12 0.16 -4.87
CA GLY A 37 -1.03 -0.06 -3.92
C GLY A 37 0.23 0.77 -4.22
N PHE A 38 0.42 1.23 -5.46
CA PHE A 38 1.56 2.05 -5.88
C PHE A 38 1.33 3.55 -5.71
N GLN A 39 0.12 4.00 -5.32
CA GLN A 39 -0.26 5.41 -5.41
C GLN A 39 0.65 6.32 -4.60
N ASP A 40 1.08 5.89 -3.41
CA ASP A 40 1.98 6.69 -2.56
C ASP A 40 3.36 6.83 -3.19
N GLY A 41 3.93 5.74 -3.70
CA GLY A 41 5.18 5.77 -4.44
C GLY A 41 5.12 6.65 -5.69
N ILE A 42 4.02 6.57 -6.45
CA ILE A 42 3.77 7.42 -7.62
C ILE A 42 3.69 8.90 -7.23
N ASN A 43 2.94 9.23 -6.17
CA ASN A 43 2.80 10.61 -5.69
C ASN A 43 4.16 11.19 -5.27
N HIS A 44 4.97 10.40 -4.56
CA HIS A 44 6.32 10.81 -4.17
C HIS A 44 7.25 10.98 -5.37
N TRP A 45 7.18 10.06 -6.34
CA TRP A 45 7.94 10.22 -7.58
C TRP A 45 7.57 11.52 -8.29
N GLN A 46 6.28 11.77 -8.47
CA GLN A 46 5.75 12.97 -9.13
C GLN A 46 6.08 14.25 -8.38
N SER A 47 6.13 14.21 -7.07
CA SER A 47 6.52 15.36 -6.25
C SER A 47 7.97 15.79 -6.52
N GLY A 48 8.87 14.86 -6.82
CA GLY A 48 10.27 15.16 -7.13
C GLY A 48 10.56 15.41 -8.62
N HIS A 49 9.75 14.87 -9.53
CA HIS A 49 10.06 14.84 -10.98
C HIS A 49 8.98 15.52 -11.85
N GLY A 50 7.91 16.05 -11.24
CA GLY A 50 6.74 16.56 -11.97
C GLY A 50 5.84 15.44 -12.49
N THR A 51 4.77 15.82 -13.18
CA THR A 51 3.75 14.89 -13.70
C THR A 51 3.82 14.71 -15.23
N THR A 52 4.68 15.45 -15.92
CA THR A 52 4.78 15.50 -17.39
C THR A 52 5.89 14.59 -17.90
N TYR A 53 5.78 13.28 -17.69
CA TYR A 53 6.67 12.26 -18.25
C TYR A 53 5.86 11.13 -18.89
N PRO A 54 6.43 10.40 -19.88
CA PRO A 54 5.73 9.29 -20.54
C PRO A 54 5.39 8.17 -19.56
N ARG A 55 4.14 7.67 -19.62
CA ARG A 55 3.65 6.60 -18.75
C ARG A 55 2.87 5.56 -19.53
N TYR A 56 3.03 4.30 -19.15
CA TYR A 56 2.14 3.22 -19.57
C TYR A 56 0.74 3.43 -18.98
N ARG A 57 -0.29 3.08 -19.76
CA ARG A 57 -1.66 3.04 -19.24
C ARG A 57 -1.84 1.86 -18.27
N PRO A 58 -2.80 1.91 -17.35
CA PRO A 58 -3.04 0.84 -16.37
C PRO A 58 -3.32 -0.54 -17.02
N ASP A 59 -3.92 -0.57 -18.22
CA ASP A 59 -4.19 -1.79 -19.00
C ASP A 59 -2.92 -2.42 -19.63
N GLN A 60 -1.82 -1.68 -19.71
CA GLN A 60 -0.53 -2.15 -20.21
C GLN A 60 0.26 -2.90 -19.11
N TYR A 61 -0.39 -3.87 -18.46
CA TYR A 61 0.15 -4.55 -17.29
C TYR A 61 1.48 -5.27 -17.54
N ARG A 62 1.74 -5.76 -18.77
CA ARG A 62 3.01 -6.42 -19.12
C ARG A 62 4.19 -5.45 -19.03
N GLN A 63 4.05 -4.27 -19.61
CA GLN A 63 5.10 -3.24 -19.59
C GLN A 63 5.36 -2.75 -18.17
N ILE A 64 4.31 -2.62 -17.35
CA ILE A 64 4.42 -2.27 -15.93
C ILE A 64 5.11 -3.41 -15.16
N ALA A 65 4.76 -4.67 -15.41
CA ALA A 65 5.43 -5.82 -14.80
C ALA A 65 6.89 -5.94 -15.25
N ASP A 66 7.21 -5.69 -16.52
CA ASP A 66 8.59 -5.65 -17.03
C ASP A 66 9.42 -4.56 -16.31
N ASN A 67 8.83 -3.39 -16.04
CA ASN A 67 9.47 -2.36 -15.22
C ASN A 67 9.73 -2.86 -13.80
N LEU A 68 8.76 -3.53 -13.17
CA LEU A 68 8.94 -4.07 -11.81
C LEU A 68 10.07 -5.11 -11.75
N VAL A 69 10.19 -5.98 -12.77
CA VAL A 69 11.30 -6.92 -12.88
C VAL A 69 12.64 -6.20 -13.05
N LEU A 70 12.69 -5.17 -13.91
CA LEU A 70 13.89 -4.38 -14.14
C LEU A 70 14.36 -3.61 -12.91
N LEU A 71 13.41 -3.03 -12.16
CA LEU A 71 13.66 -2.23 -10.96
C LEU A 71 13.94 -3.08 -9.71
N GLN A 72 13.75 -4.41 -9.78
CA GLN A 72 14.01 -5.30 -8.65
C GLN A 72 15.49 -5.43 -8.38
N ARG A 73 15.91 -5.24 -7.15
CA ARG A 73 17.27 -5.50 -6.69
C ARG A 73 17.54 -7.00 -6.63
N ARG A 74 18.80 -7.42 -6.77
CA ARG A 74 19.20 -8.84 -6.75
C ARG A 74 18.79 -9.57 -5.47
N GLY A 75 18.75 -8.86 -4.34
CA GLY A 75 18.25 -9.39 -3.07
C GLY A 75 16.73 -9.54 -2.96
N GLY A 76 15.97 -9.17 -4.00
CA GLY A 76 14.51 -9.31 -4.05
C GLY A 76 13.72 -8.05 -3.66
N GLY A 77 14.34 -7.07 -3.01
CA GLY A 77 13.70 -5.81 -2.65
C GLY A 77 13.60 -4.80 -3.79
N TRP A 78 12.93 -3.68 -3.54
CA TRP A 78 12.83 -2.52 -4.44
C TRP A 78 13.16 -1.22 -3.71
N ALA A 79 13.63 -0.23 -4.46
CA ALA A 79 13.74 1.13 -3.97
C ALA A 79 12.33 1.72 -3.74
N VAL A 80 12.18 2.55 -2.70
CA VAL A 80 10.92 3.25 -2.42
C VAL A 80 10.67 4.38 -3.43
N ASN A 81 9.42 4.83 -3.51
CA ASN A 81 9.02 6.04 -4.25
C ASN A 81 9.28 5.95 -5.77
N GLN A 82 9.02 4.79 -6.36
CA GLN A 82 9.07 4.58 -7.80
C GLN A 82 7.68 4.61 -8.42
N ASP A 83 7.57 5.20 -9.61
CA ASP A 83 6.39 5.02 -10.46
C ASP A 83 6.64 3.86 -11.45
N PRO A 84 5.99 2.70 -11.28
CA PRO A 84 6.18 1.56 -12.17
C PRO A 84 5.60 1.78 -13.57
N GLN A 85 4.77 2.80 -13.76
CA GLN A 85 4.18 3.13 -15.05
C GLN A 85 5.13 3.93 -15.98
N ARG A 86 6.28 4.39 -15.48
CA ARG A 86 7.20 5.19 -16.30
C ARG A 86 7.63 4.45 -17.57
N ILE A 87 7.62 5.11 -18.70
CA ILE A 87 8.32 4.64 -19.90
C ILE A 87 9.78 5.07 -19.74
N LEU A 88 10.64 4.06 -19.45
CA LEU A 88 12.05 4.29 -19.17
C LEU A 88 12.81 4.46 -20.49
N ASP A 89 13.54 5.56 -20.63
CA ASP A 89 14.53 5.75 -21.70
C ASP A 89 15.79 4.89 -21.43
N ASP A 90 16.74 4.90 -22.36
CA ASP A 90 17.95 4.08 -22.28
C ASP A 90 18.80 4.43 -21.06
N THR A 91 18.88 5.71 -20.68
CA THR A 91 19.60 6.17 -19.49
C THR A 91 18.96 5.67 -18.22
N ALA A 92 17.65 5.79 -18.09
CA ALA A 92 16.91 5.30 -16.93
C ALA A 92 16.97 3.75 -16.83
N ARG A 93 16.96 3.05 -17.97
CA ARG A 93 17.13 1.60 -18.01
C ARG A 93 18.54 1.18 -17.57
N ALA A 94 19.57 1.85 -18.05
CA ALA A 94 20.96 1.59 -17.65
C ALA A 94 21.15 1.84 -16.14
N GLN A 95 20.57 2.93 -15.61
CA GLN A 95 20.59 3.20 -14.17
C GLN A 95 19.84 2.13 -13.37
N ALA A 96 18.66 1.68 -13.82
CA ALA A 96 17.91 0.62 -13.17
C ALA A 96 18.71 -0.69 -13.11
N LEU A 97 19.42 -1.05 -14.19
CA LEU A 97 20.30 -2.22 -14.22
C LEU A 97 21.48 -2.08 -13.23
N ALA A 98 22.09 -0.90 -13.14
CA ALA A 98 23.15 -0.64 -12.18
C ALA A 98 22.64 -0.74 -10.73
N ASP A 99 21.45 -0.22 -10.46
CA ASP A 99 20.81 -0.21 -9.15
C ASP A 99 20.41 -1.60 -8.64
N GLN A 100 20.30 -2.61 -9.53
CA GLN A 100 20.03 -3.99 -9.13
C GLN A 100 21.09 -4.56 -8.17
N ALA A 101 22.33 -4.07 -8.26
CA ALA A 101 23.42 -4.49 -7.37
C ALA A 101 23.30 -3.89 -5.95
N THR A 102 22.49 -2.86 -5.75
CA THR A 102 22.29 -2.21 -4.45
C THR A 102 21.56 -3.18 -3.50
N PRO A 103 22.08 -3.41 -2.28
CA PRO A 103 21.44 -4.32 -1.33
C PRO A 103 20.14 -3.74 -0.75
N GLY A 104 19.28 -4.63 -0.25
CA GLY A 104 18.11 -4.30 0.53
C GLY A 104 16.92 -3.77 -0.27
N GLY A 105 16.06 -3.02 0.41
CA GLY A 105 14.80 -2.46 -0.10
C GLY A 105 14.13 -1.62 0.97
N SER A 106 12.96 -1.08 0.66
CA SER A 106 12.15 -0.35 1.63
C SER A 106 10.72 -0.89 1.60
N PHE A 107 10.10 -1.04 2.75
CA PHE A 107 8.67 -1.38 2.88
C PHE A 107 7.77 -0.15 2.96
N ASP A 108 8.38 1.03 3.12
CA ASP A 108 7.70 2.32 3.18
C ASP A 108 6.82 2.58 1.95
N ASN A 109 5.77 3.37 2.12
CA ASN A 109 4.83 3.73 1.06
C ASN A 109 4.27 2.50 0.31
N ARG A 110 3.95 1.42 1.04
CA ARG A 110 3.40 0.16 0.52
C ARG A 110 4.30 -0.58 -0.47
N ASN A 111 5.59 -0.32 -0.41
CA ASN A 111 6.57 -0.91 -1.31
C ASN A 111 6.87 -2.38 -0.97
N VAL A 112 7.47 -3.12 -1.86
CA VAL A 112 7.80 -4.55 -1.85
C VAL A 112 6.57 -5.47 -1.91
N TYR A 113 5.67 -5.43 -0.95
CA TYR A 113 4.53 -6.34 -0.93
C TYR A 113 3.50 -6.03 -2.04
N THR A 114 3.37 -4.77 -2.46
CA THR A 114 2.56 -4.38 -3.62
C THR A 114 3.17 -4.94 -4.92
N GLN A 115 4.50 -4.88 -5.07
CA GLN A 115 5.20 -5.42 -6.23
C GLN A 115 5.03 -6.95 -6.31
N VAL A 116 5.18 -7.66 -5.18
CA VAL A 116 4.96 -9.12 -5.13
C VAL A 116 3.53 -9.48 -5.55
N ALA A 117 2.54 -8.76 -5.03
CA ALA A 117 1.14 -8.97 -5.38
C ALA A 117 0.89 -8.73 -6.88
N TYR A 118 1.37 -7.60 -7.42
CA TYR A 118 1.21 -7.24 -8.84
C TYR A 118 1.86 -8.26 -9.77
N LEU A 119 3.08 -8.69 -9.46
CA LEU A 119 3.82 -9.68 -10.26
C LEU A 119 3.14 -11.05 -10.23
N GLY A 120 2.54 -11.46 -9.09
CA GLY A 120 1.72 -12.66 -9.01
C GLY A 120 0.51 -12.59 -9.94
N ASP A 121 -0.23 -11.47 -9.93
CA ASP A 121 -1.35 -11.24 -10.85
C ASP A 121 -0.90 -11.21 -12.32
N ALA A 122 0.24 -10.58 -12.61
CA ALA A 122 0.79 -10.51 -13.97
C ALA A 122 1.20 -11.90 -14.48
N PHE A 123 1.82 -12.74 -13.62
CA PHE A 123 2.13 -14.12 -13.94
C PHE A 123 0.87 -14.95 -14.23
N ALA A 124 -0.14 -14.86 -13.35
CA ALA A 124 -1.38 -15.62 -13.53
C ALA A 124 -2.08 -15.30 -14.87
N ARG A 125 -1.96 -14.07 -15.37
CA ARG A 125 -2.54 -13.65 -16.65
C ARG A 125 -1.69 -13.98 -17.87
N SER A 126 -0.37 -13.96 -17.72
CA SER A 126 0.54 -14.02 -18.86
C SER A 126 1.24 -15.36 -19.04
N GLY A 127 1.39 -16.14 -17.95
CA GLY A 127 2.26 -17.30 -17.91
C GLY A 127 3.75 -16.97 -17.96
N ASP A 128 4.14 -15.67 -17.94
CA ASP A 128 5.54 -15.26 -18.05
C ASP A 128 6.31 -15.57 -16.76
N VAL A 129 7.20 -16.55 -16.83
CA VAL A 129 7.97 -17.03 -15.68
C VAL A 129 8.86 -15.97 -15.04
N ARG A 130 9.26 -14.91 -15.77
CA ARG A 130 10.03 -13.80 -15.21
C ARG A 130 9.27 -13.11 -14.08
N TYR A 131 7.94 -12.94 -14.22
CA TYR A 131 7.08 -12.32 -13.20
C TYR A 131 6.94 -13.22 -11.97
N ARG A 132 6.74 -14.54 -12.18
CA ARG A 132 6.75 -15.53 -11.11
C ARG A 132 8.06 -15.48 -10.32
N ASP A 133 9.19 -15.54 -11.02
CA ASP A 133 10.50 -15.61 -10.38
C ASP A 133 10.83 -14.32 -9.62
N ALA A 134 10.41 -13.17 -10.15
CA ALA A 134 10.53 -11.89 -9.45
C ALA A 134 9.60 -11.81 -8.21
N ALA A 135 8.36 -12.31 -8.31
CA ALA A 135 7.45 -12.40 -7.17
C ALA A 135 8.02 -13.31 -6.06
N VAL A 136 8.59 -14.46 -6.43
CA VAL A 136 9.25 -15.40 -5.49
C VAL A 136 10.43 -14.72 -4.79
N ARG A 137 11.33 -14.05 -5.52
CA ARG A 137 12.44 -13.31 -4.90
C ARG A 137 11.95 -12.21 -3.94
N GLY A 138 10.90 -11.48 -4.33
CA GLY A 138 10.29 -10.47 -3.46
C GLY A 138 9.67 -11.08 -2.20
N LEU A 139 9.02 -12.23 -2.33
CA LEU A 139 8.48 -12.98 -1.20
C LEU A 139 9.60 -13.46 -0.26
N ASP A 140 10.69 -14.00 -0.80
CA ASP A 140 11.85 -14.42 0.00
C ASP A 140 12.50 -13.23 0.72
N PHE A 141 12.56 -12.04 0.09
CA PHE A 141 12.99 -10.81 0.76
C PHE A 141 12.07 -10.44 1.92
N ILE A 142 10.75 -10.46 1.73
CA ILE A 142 9.78 -10.21 2.81
C ILE A 142 10.04 -11.15 3.99
N LEU A 143 10.21 -12.44 3.73
CA LEU A 143 10.41 -13.46 4.76
C LEU A 143 11.76 -13.34 5.48
N ALA A 144 12.80 -12.88 4.78
CA ALA A 144 14.13 -12.67 5.36
C ALA A 144 14.21 -11.43 6.26
N GLU A 145 13.40 -10.42 5.99
CA GLU A 145 13.43 -9.15 6.72
C GLU A 145 12.41 -9.05 7.87
N GLN A 146 11.71 -10.14 8.17
CA GLN A 146 10.84 -10.19 9.34
C GLN A 146 11.68 -10.09 10.63
N ILE A 147 11.29 -9.22 11.54
CA ILE A 147 12.03 -8.96 12.79
C ILE A 147 11.70 -10.04 13.82
N ASP A 148 12.69 -10.86 14.19
CA ASP A 148 12.55 -12.04 15.05
C ASP A 148 12.00 -11.73 16.45
N SER A 149 12.30 -10.56 17.02
CA SER A 149 11.88 -10.19 18.38
C SER A 149 10.36 -10.10 18.56
N CYS A 150 9.63 -9.89 17.44
CA CYS A 150 8.18 -9.77 17.48
C CYS A 150 7.49 -10.45 16.29
N GLY A 151 7.99 -10.28 15.06
CA GLY A 151 7.34 -10.78 13.85
C GLY A 151 6.78 -9.69 12.93
N GLY A 152 7.07 -8.42 13.21
CA GLY A 152 6.76 -7.30 12.32
C GLY A 152 7.89 -7.02 11.32
N TRP A 153 7.77 -5.95 10.53
CA TRP A 153 8.74 -5.58 9.50
C TRP A 153 9.30 -4.19 9.71
N PRO A 154 10.57 -3.96 9.29
CA PRO A 154 11.21 -2.66 9.38
C PRO A 154 10.71 -1.71 8.28
N HIS A 155 10.94 -0.42 8.46
CA HIS A 155 10.69 0.58 7.42
C HIS A 155 11.59 0.36 6.18
N SER A 156 12.89 0.14 6.39
CA SER A 156 13.86 -0.02 5.29
C SER A 156 15.08 -0.84 5.70
N VAL A 157 15.66 -1.54 4.72
CA VAL A 157 16.86 -2.35 4.87
C VAL A 157 17.87 -1.98 3.77
N PRO A 158 19.14 -1.72 4.11
CA PRO A 158 19.68 -1.54 5.45
C PRO A 158 19.15 -0.28 6.13
N SER A 159 19.12 -0.29 7.47
CA SER A 159 18.74 0.89 8.24
C SER A 159 19.80 1.98 8.10
N ARG A 160 19.38 3.16 7.63
CA ARG A 160 20.26 4.36 7.51
C ARG A 160 20.05 5.36 8.65
N THR A 161 18.94 5.25 9.36
CA THR A 161 18.57 6.04 10.52
C THR A 161 17.91 5.11 11.54
N ALA A 162 17.80 5.52 12.80
CA ALA A 162 17.24 4.67 13.85
C ALA A 162 15.84 4.12 13.48
N TYR A 163 14.94 5.00 13.02
CA TYR A 163 13.56 4.61 12.72
C TYR A 163 13.41 3.65 11.53
N HIS A 164 14.41 3.58 10.62
CA HIS A 164 14.38 2.62 9.52
C HIS A 164 14.40 1.16 9.98
N GLY A 165 15.00 0.88 11.13
CA GLY A 165 15.09 -0.47 11.70
C GLY A 165 13.96 -0.83 12.67
N HIS A 166 13.08 0.10 13.01
CA HIS A 166 11.96 -0.12 13.92
C HIS A 166 10.91 -1.02 13.29
N ILE A 167 10.18 -1.79 14.12
CA ILE A 167 8.95 -2.45 13.69
C ILE A 167 7.98 -1.35 13.30
N THR A 168 7.55 -1.34 12.04
CA THR A 168 6.85 -0.21 11.43
C THR A 168 5.40 -0.57 11.13
N PHE A 169 4.50 0.27 11.60
CA PHE A 169 3.06 0.27 11.26
C PHE A 169 2.71 1.43 10.32
N ALA A 170 3.47 2.52 10.40
CA ALA A 170 3.35 3.66 9.47
C ALA A 170 3.31 3.16 8.02
N ASP A 171 2.52 3.85 7.19
CA ASP A 171 2.32 3.56 5.76
C ASP A 171 1.94 2.10 5.46
N ASP A 172 1.17 1.48 6.37
CA ASP A 172 0.68 0.09 6.28
C ASP A 172 1.81 -0.97 6.14
N VAL A 173 3.03 -0.71 6.63
CA VAL A 173 4.14 -1.66 6.44
C VAL A 173 3.79 -3.04 6.97
N THR A 174 3.62 -3.21 8.27
CA THR A 174 3.37 -4.55 8.85
C THR A 174 1.99 -5.10 8.44
N SER A 175 0.94 -4.28 8.46
CA SER A 175 -0.42 -4.70 8.10
C SER A 175 -0.55 -5.07 6.62
N GLY A 176 0.10 -4.33 5.73
CA GLY A 176 0.11 -4.57 4.30
C GLY A 176 0.91 -5.81 3.90
N VAL A 177 2.08 -6.03 4.52
CA VAL A 177 2.85 -7.25 4.36
C VAL A 177 2.01 -8.47 4.78
N LEU A 178 1.42 -8.45 5.98
CA LEU A 178 0.58 -9.53 6.48
C LEU A 178 -0.63 -9.80 5.57
N THR A 179 -1.27 -8.74 5.07
CA THR A 179 -2.37 -8.86 4.11
C THR A 179 -1.92 -9.59 2.84
N THR A 180 -0.76 -9.23 2.31
CA THR A 180 -0.19 -9.88 1.12
C THR A 180 0.22 -11.32 1.38
N LEU A 181 0.85 -11.62 2.52
CA LEU A 181 1.20 -12.99 2.90
C LEU A 181 -0.04 -13.89 3.06
N ARG A 182 -1.13 -13.39 3.63
CA ARG A 182 -2.40 -14.12 3.68
C ARG A 182 -3.00 -14.34 2.29
N ARG A 183 -2.87 -13.38 1.40
CA ARG A 183 -3.26 -13.49 0.00
C ARG A 183 -2.48 -14.62 -0.69
N VAL A 184 -1.16 -14.66 -0.49
CA VAL A 184 -0.26 -15.73 -1.00
C VAL A 184 -0.70 -17.12 -0.52
N LEU A 185 -1.19 -17.24 0.72
CA LEU A 185 -1.67 -18.53 1.25
C LEU A 185 -3.03 -18.98 0.70
N ARG A 186 -3.89 -18.04 0.34
CA ARG A 186 -5.31 -18.31 0.02
C ARG A 186 -5.60 -18.35 -1.49
N GLU A 187 -4.95 -17.47 -2.26
CA GLU A 187 -5.32 -17.32 -3.66
C GLU A 187 -4.62 -18.36 -4.54
N PRO A 188 -5.37 -19.07 -5.41
CA PRO A 188 -4.81 -20.08 -6.30
C PRO A 188 -3.73 -19.53 -7.24
N LEU A 189 -3.77 -18.23 -7.55
CA LEU A 189 -2.78 -17.58 -8.42
C LEU A 189 -1.34 -17.66 -7.87
N PHE A 190 -1.18 -17.86 -6.55
CA PHE A 190 0.12 -18.11 -5.90
C PHE A 190 0.45 -19.60 -5.73
N GLY A 191 -0.25 -20.48 -6.47
CA GLY A 191 0.03 -21.93 -6.46
C GLY A 191 1.44 -22.31 -6.91
N PHE A 192 2.20 -21.37 -7.48
CA PHE A 192 3.58 -21.57 -7.92
C PHE A 192 4.62 -21.57 -6.80
N ILE A 193 4.27 -21.13 -5.57
CA ILE A 193 5.21 -21.18 -4.43
C ILE A 193 5.39 -22.64 -3.98
N SER A 194 6.63 -23.00 -3.60
CA SER A 194 6.95 -24.34 -3.09
C SER A 194 6.27 -24.61 -1.72
N ALA A 195 6.16 -25.89 -1.37
CA ALA A 195 5.66 -26.30 -0.05
C ALA A 195 6.50 -25.68 1.09
N GLY A 196 7.83 -25.63 0.93
CA GLY A 196 8.74 -25.00 1.90
C GLY A 196 8.50 -23.50 2.06
N GLN A 197 8.32 -22.77 0.94
CA GLN A 197 7.96 -21.35 1.00
C GLN A 197 6.60 -21.14 1.64
N ARG A 198 5.61 -21.96 1.31
CA ARG A 198 4.28 -21.90 1.94
C ARG A 198 4.34 -22.08 3.47
N ALA A 199 5.15 -23.03 3.96
CA ALA A 199 5.36 -23.23 5.39
C ALA A 199 6.03 -22.02 6.05
N ARG A 200 7.03 -21.41 5.40
CA ARG A 200 7.67 -20.15 5.89
C ARG A 200 6.67 -19.00 5.93
N VAL A 201 5.82 -18.84 4.92
CA VAL A 201 4.77 -17.80 4.89
C VAL A 201 3.77 -18.03 6.03
N GLN A 202 3.35 -19.28 6.28
CA GLN A 202 2.46 -19.61 7.40
C GLN A 202 3.08 -19.23 8.75
N ALA A 203 4.35 -19.56 8.96
CA ALA A 203 5.07 -19.19 10.18
C ALA A 203 5.20 -17.67 10.34
N ALA A 204 5.52 -16.96 9.24
CA ALA A 204 5.65 -15.50 9.24
C ALA A 204 4.31 -14.80 9.57
N VAL A 205 3.19 -15.30 9.02
CA VAL A 205 1.85 -14.79 9.34
C VAL A 205 1.51 -15.04 10.81
N ALA A 206 1.78 -16.22 11.34
CA ALA A 206 1.51 -16.55 12.74
C ALA A 206 2.32 -15.64 13.70
N ALA A 207 3.60 -15.44 13.42
CA ALA A 207 4.46 -14.52 14.19
C ALA A 207 3.96 -13.07 14.10
N GLY A 208 3.60 -12.60 12.90
CA GLY A 208 3.07 -11.27 12.70
C GLY A 208 1.73 -11.03 13.42
N ASP A 209 0.80 -11.99 13.38
CA ASP A 209 -0.46 -11.92 14.11
C ASP A 209 -0.23 -11.77 15.62
N ALA A 210 0.67 -12.58 16.17
CA ALA A 210 1.06 -12.50 17.57
C ALA A 210 1.70 -11.15 17.92
N CYS A 211 2.54 -10.61 17.02
CA CYS A 211 3.17 -9.30 17.14
C CYS A 211 2.13 -8.18 17.20
N LEU A 212 1.13 -8.18 16.31
CA LEU A 212 0.06 -7.18 16.34
C LEU A 212 -0.66 -7.16 17.70
N LEU A 213 -1.03 -8.32 18.22
CA LEU A 213 -1.72 -8.42 19.52
C LEU A 213 -0.82 -7.96 20.68
N ARG A 214 0.48 -8.30 20.62
CA ARG A 214 1.47 -7.91 21.64
C ARG A 214 1.74 -6.42 21.68
N LEU A 215 1.77 -5.76 20.50
CA LEU A 215 2.12 -4.35 20.36
C LEU A 215 0.91 -3.41 20.48
N GLN A 216 -0.30 -3.91 20.65
CA GLN A 216 -1.45 -3.05 20.94
C GLN A 216 -1.20 -2.30 22.24
N VAL A 217 -1.13 -0.98 22.18
CA VAL A 217 -0.80 -0.14 23.33
C VAL A 217 -1.90 -0.24 24.39
N ARG A 218 -1.51 -0.24 25.66
CA ARG A 218 -2.43 -0.25 26.79
C ARG A 218 -2.26 1.02 27.61
N GLN A 219 -3.39 1.61 27.97
CA GLN A 219 -3.47 2.70 28.93
C GLN A 219 -4.23 2.18 30.16
N ASP A 220 -3.62 2.24 31.32
CA ASP A 220 -4.17 1.69 32.58
C ASP A 220 -4.67 0.24 32.45
N GLY A 221 -3.93 -0.57 31.69
CA GLY A 221 -4.27 -1.96 31.41
C GLY A 221 -5.33 -2.19 30.32
N VAL A 222 -6.00 -1.14 29.83
CA VAL A 222 -7.02 -1.21 28.77
C VAL A 222 -6.34 -1.12 27.39
N PRO A 223 -6.58 -2.09 26.48
CA PRO A 223 -6.02 -1.99 25.12
C PRO A 223 -6.64 -0.80 24.37
N THR A 224 -5.79 -0.12 23.59
CA THR A 224 -6.18 1.02 22.76
C THR A 224 -5.97 0.71 21.28
N VAL A 225 -5.18 1.51 20.59
CA VAL A 225 -4.72 1.33 19.20
C VAL A 225 -3.20 1.16 19.18
N TRP A 226 -2.57 1.22 18.03
CA TRP A 226 -1.13 0.99 17.86
C TRP A 226 -0.36 2.29 17.69
N ALA A 227 0.93 2.26 18.04
CA ALA A 227 1.87 3.30 17.67
C ALA A 227 2.34 3.13 16.22
N GLY A 228 2.85 4.21 15.62
CA GLY A 228 3.37 4.18 14.26
C GLY A 228 4.61 3.31 14.08
N GLN A 229 5.47 3.28 15.11
CA GLN A 229 6.68 2.46 15.14
C GLN A 229 6.99 1.98 16.55
N TYR A 230 7.75 0.87 16.63
CA TYR A 230 8.23 0.29 17.88
C TYR A 230 9.70 -0.05 17.78
N ASP A 231 10.45 0.25 18.81
CA ASP A 231 11.84 -0.20 18.92
C ASP A 231 11.90 -1.72 18.85
N ARG A 232 12.74 -2.23 17.96
CA ARG A 232 12.81 -3.67 17.67
C ARG A 232 13.36 -4.52 18.83
N THR A 233 14.01 -3.90 19.81
CA THR A 233 14.62 -4.58 20.97
C THR A 233 13.70 -4.48 22.18
N THR A 234 13.28 -3.27 22.54
CA THR A 234 12.47 -3.01 23.73
C THR A 234 10.98 -3.23 23.50
N LEU A 235 10.54 -3.20 22.23
CA LEU A 235 9.15 -3.28 21.81
C LEU A 235 8.26 -2.12 22.34
N GLN A 236 8.90 -1.03 22.77
CA GLN A 236 8.19 0.18 23.18
C GLN A 236 7.90 1.06 21.98
N PRO A 237 6.79 1.86 22.00
CA PRO A 237 6.55 2.89 21.01
C PRO A 237 7.76 3.76 20.78
N ALA A 238 8.14 3.97 19.53
CA ALA A 238 9.36 4.65 19.15
C ALA A 238 9.09 5.81 18.19
N GLN A 239 10.03 6.75 18.15
CA GLN A 239 9.95 7.91 17.27
C GLN A 239 10.25 7.52 15.82
N GLY A 240 9.45 8.06 14.89
CA GLY A 240 9.75 8.05 13.46
C GLY A 240 10.63 9.22 13.05
N ARG A 241 10.16 10.07 12.13
CA ARG A 241 10.80 11.35 11.83
C ARG A 241 10.74 12.28 13.06
N LYS A 242 11.53 13.33 13.10
CA LYS A 242 11.60 14.23 14.28
C LYS A 242 10.22 14.65 14.82
N PHE A 243 9.30 14.96 13.93
CA PHE A 243 7.94 15.41 14.28
C PHE A 243 6.94 14.26 14.51
N GLU A 244 7.33 13.02 14.31
CA GLU A 244 6.56 11.81 14.59
C GLU A 244 7.01 11.24 15.93
N LEU A 245 6.56 11.88 17.00
CA LEU A 245 6.86 11.47 18.36
C LEU A 245 6.26 10.09 18.66
N PRO A 246 6.80 9.33 19.64
CA PRO A 246 6.14 8.12 20.12
C PRO A 246 4.69 8.43 20.51
N ALA A 247 3.72 7.83 19.82
CA ALA A 247 2.31 8.18 19.94
C ALA A 247 1.41 7.03 19.49
N LEU A 248 0.16 7.00 19.95
CA LEU A 248 -0.91 6.25 19.31
C LEU A 248 -1.20 6.87 17.94
N VAL A 249 -1.38 6.06 16.89
CA VAL A 249 -1.58 6.58 15.53
C VAL A 249 -2.90 6.07 14.95
N THR A 250 -3.80 7.01 14.65
CA THR A 250 -5.16 6.70 14.20
C THR A 250 -5.18 6.09 12.80
N ASP A 251 -4.51 6.72 11.84
CA ASP A 251 -4.54 6.33 10.42
C ASP A 251 -4.04 4.89 10.22
N GLU A 252 -2.86 4.61 10.72
CA GLU A 252 -2.19 3.33 10.59
C GLU A 252 -2.90 2.21 11.36
N SER A 253 -3.49 2.54 12.50
CA SER A 253 -4.30 1.57 13.28
C SER A 253 -5.56 1.12 12.54
N VAL A 254 -6.10 1.93 11.62
CA VAL A 254 -7.19 1.51 10.71
C VAL A 254 -6.76 0.34 9.84
N GLY A 255 -5.54 0.38 9.28
CA GLY A 255 -4.98 -0.70 8.48
C GLY A 255 -4.83 -1.99 9.30
N VAL A 256 -4.34 -1.88 10.53
CA VAL A 256 -4.22 -3.03 11.46
C VAL A 256 -5.57 -3.64 11.79
N VAL A 257 -6.58 -2.83 12.15
CA VAL A 257 -7.92 -3.33 12.46
C VAL A 257 -8.54 -4.01 11.25
N ARG A 258 -8.42 -3.44 10.05
CA ARG A 258 -8.90 -4.08 8.81
C ARG A 258 -8.23 -5.43 8.56
N TYR A 259 -6.91 -5.50 8.77
CA TYR A 259 -6.19 -6.76 8.67
C TYR A 259 -6.72 -7.79 9.67
N LEU A 260 -6.83 -7.46 10.95
CA LEU A 260 -7.33 -8.37 11.99
C LEU A 260 -8.77 -8.83 11.69
N MET A 261 -9.63 -7.93 11.20
CA MET A 261 -11.00 -8.28 10.77
C MET A 261 -11.04 -9.16 9.51
N SER A 262 -9.95 -9.23 8.74
CA SER A 262 -9.84 -10.10 7.56
C SER A 262 -9.49 -11.55 7.90
N ILE A 263 -9.10 -11.82 9.15
CA ILE A 263 -8.77 -13.17 9.64
C ILE A 263 -10.06 -14.00 9.65
N PRO A 264 -10.13 -15.15 8.93
CA PRO A 264 -11.22 -16.09 9.08
C PRO A 264 -11.12 -16.72 10.46
N ASP A 265 -12.25 -17.01 11.07
CA ASP A 265 -12.30 -17.66 12.39
C ASP A 265 -11.37 -17.00 13.42
N PRO A 266 -11.54 -15.67 13.68
CA PRO A 266 -10.63 -14.94 14.56
C PRO A 266 -10.69 -15.50 15.99
N SER A 267 -9.52 -15.67 16.60
CA SER A 267 -9.42 -16.09 17.99
C SER A 267 -10.09 -15.08 18.94
N PRO A 268 -10.47 -15.48 20.17
CA PRO A 268 -11.00 -14.55 21.16
C PRO A 268 -10.09 -13.34 21.41
N ALA A 269 -8.76 -13.52 21.34
CA ALA A 269 -7.79 -12.44 21.50
C ALA A 269 -7.87 -11.42 20.33
N VAL A 270 -7.99 -11.91 19.09
CA VAL A 270 -8.19 -11.04 17.92
C VAL A 270 -9.49 -10.25 18.04
N VAL A 271 -10.57 -10.93 18.43
CA VAL A 271 -11.88 -10.27 18.63
C VAL A 271 -11.79 -9.19 19.71
N ALA A 272 -11.15 -9.50 20.85
CA ALA A 272 -10.98 -8.51 21.92
C ALA A 272 -10.14 -7.32 21.47
N SER A 273 -9.05 -7.55 20.74
CA SER A 273 -8.18 -6.52 20.17
C SER A 273 -8.94 -5.58 19.24
N VAL A 274 -9.69 -6.13 18.28
CA VAL A 274 -10.53 -5.33 17.36
C VAL A 274 -11.56 -4.52 18.13
N ASN A 275 -12.30 -5.13 19.07
CA ASN A 275 -13.33 -4.43 19.84
C ASN A 275 -12.75 -3.27 20.67
N ALA A 276 -11.58 -3.46 21.29
CA ALA A 276 -10.91 -2.42 22.05
C ALA A 276 -10.46 -1.25 21.16
N ALA A 277 -9.87 -1.53 19.99
CA ALA A 277 -9.49 -0.48 19.05
C ALA A 277 -10.72 0.30 18.54
N MET A 278 -11.82 -0.40 18.26
CA MET A 278 -13.07 0.24 17.82
C MET A 278 -13.68 1.14 18.92
N ALA A 279 -13.66 0.68 20.16
CA ALA A 279 -14.10 1.49 21.29
C ALA A 279 -13.22 2.75 21.45
N TRP A 280 -11.91 2.59 21.30
CA TRP A 280 -10.97 3.72 21.33
C TRP A 280 -11.25 4.74 20.22
N PHE A 281 -11.45 4.30 18.96
CA PHE A 281 -11.78 5.20 17.86
C PHE A 281 -13.07 5.97 18.11
N GLN A 282 -14.11 5.32 18.64
CA GLN A 282 -15.39 5.96 18.95
C GLN A 282 -15.25 7.01 20.06
N ALA A 283 -14.47 6.71 21.10
CA ALA A 283 -14.26 7.59 22.24
C ALA A 283 -13.42 8.85 21.91
N HIS A 284 -12.53 8.75 20.91
CA HIS A 284 -11.59 9.85 20.58
C HIS A 284 -11.91 10.55 19.24
N ALA A 285 -13.13 10.39 18.75
CA ALA A 285 -13.65 11.16 17.63
C ALA A 285 -13.93 12.60 18.04
N LEU A 286 -13.43 13.56 17.28
CA LEU A 286 -13.76 14.97 17.42
C LEU A 286 -15.09 15.25 16.69
N THR A 287 -16.09 15.74 17.42
CA THR A 287 -17.38 16.12 16.87
C THR A 287 -17.50 17.64 16.78
N GLY A 288 -18.24 18.14 15.78
CA GLY A 288 -18.46 19.57 15.62
C GLY A 288 -17.25 20.36 15.09
N TRP A 289 -16.29 19.67 14.47
CA TRP A 289 -15.10 20.28 13.89
C TRP A 289 -14.84 19.75 12.50
N ARG A 290 -14.38 20.61 11.58
CA ARG A 290 -13.82 20.22 10.28
C ARG A 290 -12.47 20.86 10.03
N LEU A 291 -11.63 20.17 9.26
CA LEU A 291 -10.39 20.70 8.72
C LEU A 291 -10.72 21.47 7.44
N GLU A 292 -10.59 22.78 7.47
CA GLU A 292 -10.78 23.64 6.31
C GLU A 292 -9.44 23.91 5.63
N THR A 293 -9.41 23.76 4.28
CA THR A 293 -8.31 24.19 3.43
C THR A 293 -8.75 25.43 2.66
N PHE A 294 -7.97 26.48 2.69
CA PHE A 294 -8.29 27.76 2.04
C PHE A 294 -7.09 28.33 1.29
N GLU A 295 -7.36 29.02 0.19
CA GLU A 295 -6.35 29.67 -0.62
C GLU A 295 -5.67 30.84 0.11
N THR A 296 -4.37 30.98 -0.08
CA THR A 296 -3.56 32.07 0.48
C THR A 296 -2.32 32.32 -0.38
N THR A 297 -1.49 33.30 -0.03
CA THR A 297 -0.26 33.62 -0.77
C THR A 297 0.61 32.38 -0.94
N PRO A 298 1.11 32.12 -2.18
CA PRO A 298 2.03 31.02 -2.42
C PRO A 298 3.26 31.08 -1.51
N ALA A 299 3.64 29.94 -0.97
CA ALA A 299 4.85 29.80 -0.16
C ALA A 299 5.67 28.61 -0.62
N GLN A 300 7.00 28.79 -0.66
CA GLN A 300 7.96 27.73 -0.89
C GLN A 300 8.59 27.35 0.45
N PHE A 301 8.45 26.10 0.85
CA PHE A 301 9.12 25.52 2.00
C PHE A 301 10.24 24.56 1.57
N GLN A 302 11.04 24.10 2.50
CA GLN A 302 12.16 23.20 2.22
C GLN A 302 11.73 21.92 1.47
N PHE A 303 10.55 21.37 1.80
CA PHE A 303 10.12 20.06 1.29
C PHE A 303 8.85 20.12 0.43
N HIS A 304 8.16 21.25 0.34
CA HIS A 304 6.98 21.38 -0.51
C HIS A 304 6.66 22.86 -0.81
N ARG A 305 5.92 23.06 -1.88
CA ARG A 305 5.29 24.34 -2.23
C ARG A 305 3.80 24.23 -1.95
N THR A 306 3.18 25.32 -1.51
CA THR A 306 1.74 25.38 -1.28
C THR A 306 1.16 26.76 -1.62
N THR A 307 -0.08 26.77 -2.12
CA THR A 307 -0.92 27.97 -2.30
C THR A 307 -2.02 28.04 -1.26
N VAL A 308 -2.10 27.04 -0.37
CA VAL A 308 -3.16 26.93 0.62
C VAL A 308 -2.63 27.01 2.05
N ASP A 309 -3.52 27.20 2.99
CA ASP A 309 -3.31 26.92 4.41
C ASP A 309 -4.47 26.09 4.95
N ARG A 310 -4.38 25.62 6.18
CA ARG A 310 -5.37 24.78 6.84
C ARG A 310 -5.67 25.31 8.24
N ARG A 311 -6.95 25.20 8.65
CA ARG A 311 -7.41 25.52 10.01
C ARG A 311 -8.52 24.57 10.45
N LEU A 312 -8.69 24.42 11.76
CA LEU A 312 -9.88 23.77 12.32
C LEU A 312 -10.96 24.84 12.49
N VAL A 313 -12.17 24.53 12.04
CA VAL A 313 -13.34 25.40 12.18
C VAL A 313 -14.49 24.64 12.83
N ALA A 314 -15.25 25.32 13.67
CA ALA A 314 -16.46 24.75 14.27
C ALA A 314 -17.52 24.51 13.19
N ASP A 315 -18.07 23.30 13.15
CA ASP A 315 -19.11 22.88 12.20
C ASP A 315 -19.89 21.72 12.82
N ALA A 316 -21.06 21.99 13.34
CA ALA A 316 -21.91 21.00 14.00
C ALA A 316 -22.39 19.86 13.07
N GLY A 317 -22.40 20.10 11.74
CA GLY A 317 -22.77 19.11 10.73
C GLY A 317 -21.59 18.34 10.14
N ALA A 318 -20.36 18.61 10.59
CA ALA A 318 -19.19 17.95 10.04
C ALA A 318 -19.16 16.45 10.34
N PRO A 319 -18.55 15.63 9.43
CA PRO A 319 -18.21 14.25 9.72
C PRO A 319 -17.29 14.14 10.94
N LEU A 320 -17.25 12.97 11.56
CA LEU A 320 -16.30 12.69 12.64
C LEU A 320 -14.86 12.92 12.14
N LEU A 321 -14.05 13.56 12.98
CA LEU A 321 -12.67 13.90 12.70
C LEU A 321 -11.76 13.29 13.77
N TRP A 322 -10.55 12.92 13.44
CA TRP A 322 -9.54 12.41 14.38
C TRP A 322 -8.23 13.14 14.20
N GLY A 323 -7.50 13.34 15.29
CA GLY A 323 -6.07 13.59 15.23
C GLY A 323 -5.35 12.36 14.69
N ARG A 324 -4.25 12.54 13.95
CA ARG A 324 -3.43 11.40 13.50
C ARG A 324 -2.66 10.79 14.67
N PHE A 325 -2.05 11.62 15.49
CA PHE A 325 -1.29 11.23 16.67
C PHE A 325 -2.01 11.58 17.96
N HIS A 326 -1.90 10.66 18.94
CA HIS A 326 -2.44 10.84 20.27
C HIS A 326 -1.40 10.46 21.32
N ASP A 327 -1.40 11.16 22.44
CA ASP A 327 -0.48 10.89 23.54
C ASP A 327 -0.66 9.46 24.08
N LEU A 328 0.47 8.83 24.46
CA LEU A 328 0.49 7.45 24.95
C LEU A 328 -0.16 7.27 26.32
N HIS A 329 -0.36 8.35 27.10
CA HIS A 329 -0.88 8.28 28.46
C HIS A 329 -2.36 8.64 28.55
N ASP A 330 -2.76 9.75 27.90
CA ASP A 330 -4.12 10.30 28.06
C ASP A 330 -4.94 10.32 26.76
N SER A 331 -4.38 9.85 25.67
CA SER A 331 -5.00 9.87 24.32
C SER A 331 -5.37 11.27 23.81
N SER A 332 -4.86 12.37 24.40
CA SER A 332 -5.03 13.70 23.84
C SER A 332 -4.35 13.82 22.48
N VAL A 333 -4.90 14.67 21.58
CA VAL A 333 -4.29 14.87 20.25
C VAL A 333 -2.88 15.46 20.41
N LEU A 334 -1.90 14.82 19.81
CA LEU A 334 -0.52 15.20 19.86
C LEU A 334 -0.08 15.84 18.54
N LEU A 335 0.39 17.08 18.62
CA LEU A 335 0.92 17.85 17.50
C LEU A 335 2.37 18.19 17.78
N ALA A 336 3.20 18.20 16.72
CA ALA A 336 4.60 18.61 16.84
C ALA A 336 5.04 19.48 15.65
N ASN A 337 5.93 20.43 15.92
CA ASN A 337 6.59 21.19 14.87
C ASN A 337 7.65 20.30 14.15
N ARG A 338 8.34 20.86 13.16
CA ARG A 338 9.34 20.09 12.38
C ARG A 338 10.47 19.54 13.23
N GLU A 339 10.85 20.24 14.29
CA GLU A 339 11.95 19.85 15.17
C GLU A 339 11.54 18.85 16.27
N GLY A 340 10.23 18.51 16.33
CA GLY A 340 9.72 17.54 17.30
C GLY A 340 9.27 18.16 18.60
N GLU A 341 9.16 19.47 18.67
CA GLU A 341 8.61 20.14 19.85
C GLU A 341 7.08 20.06 19.82
N ARG A 342 6.49 19.67 20.95
CA ARG A 342 5.04 19.58 21.09
C ARG A 342 4.38 20.96 20.94
N VAL A 343 3.27 20.99 20.24
CA VAL A 343 2.47 22.19 19.99
C VAL A 343 1.06 21.95 20.50
N ALA A 344 0.56 22.87 21.34
CA ALA A 344 -0.71 22.67 22.03
C ALA A 344 -1.94 22.73 21.11
N ARG A 345 -1.88 23.49 20.02
CA ARG A 345 -3.04 23.73 19.14
C ARG A 345 -2.61 23.74 17.68
N PHE A 346 -3.54 23.36 16.80
CA PHE A 346 -3.28 23.26 15.35
C PHE A 346 -2.90 24.61 14.71
N ASP A 347 -3.52 25.70 15.12
CA ASP A 347 -3.24 27.04 14.63
C ASP A 347 -1.85 27.57 15.06
N ALA A 348 -1.30 27.03 16.13
CA ALA A 348 0.07 27.32 16.57
C ALA A 348 1.15 26.55 15.81
N LEU A 349 0.80 25.52 15.04
CA LEU A 349 1.75 24.87 14.12
C LEU A 349 2.20 25.83 13.02
N PRO A 350 3.47 25.84 12.61
CA PRO A 350 3.89 26.55 11.41
C PRO A 350 3.09 26.10 10.18
N ARG A 351 2.77 27.01 9.27
CA ARG A 351 2.04 26.70 8.02
C ARG A 351 2.70 25.55 7.24
N GLU A 352 4.02 25.49 7.25
CA GLU A 352 4.77 24.40 6.65
C GLU A 352 4.32 23.03 7.17
N ARG A 353 4.06 22.91 8.47
CA ARG A 353 3.55 21.67 9.08
C ARG A 353 2.06 21.48 8.85
N ARG A 354 1.24 22.53 8.95
CA ARG A 354 -0.19 22.42 8.67
C ARG A 354 -0.50 21.91 7.27
N THR A 355 0.29 22.35 6.27
CA THR A 355 0.06 22.00 4.86
C THR A 355 0.88 20.80 4.37
N GLY A 356 2.03 20.54 4.98
CA GLY A 356 2.96 19.48 4.58
C GLY A 356 2.75 18.13 5.29
N TYR A 357 1.70 18.01 6.13
CA TYR A 357 1.38 16.77 6.83
C TYR A 357 -0.11 16.64 7.14
N HIS A 358 -0.59 15.39 7.24
CA HIS A 358 -1.99 15.11 7.55
C HIS A 358 -2.16 14.90 9.06
N TRP A 359 -2.34 15.99 9.81
CA TRP A 359 -2.54 15.96 11.27
C TRP A 359 -3.93 15.53 11.70
N TYR A 360 -4.93 15.75 10.84
CA TYR A 360 -6.31 15.38 11.07
C TYR A 360 -6.89 14.69 9.85
N GLY A 361 -7.82 13.77 10.08
CA GLY A 361 -8.51 13.06 9.01
C GLY A 361 -9.72 12.27 9.51
N THR A 362 -10.40 11.62 8.56
CA THR A 362 -11.62 10.83 8.79
C THR A 362 -11.36 9.33 8.68
N TRP A 363 -10.12 8.86 8.87
CA TRP A 363 -9.66 7.49 8.57
C TRP A 363 -10.51 6.39 9.20
N PRO A 364 -10.96 6.46 10.50
CA PRO A 364 -11.82 5.44 11.09
C PRO A 364 -13.28 5.48 10.66
N GLN A 365 -13.73 6.52 9.95
CA GLN A 365 -15.15 6.72 9.61
C GLN A 365 -15.78 5.47 8.98
N ALA A 366 -15.16 4.94 7.90
CA ALA A 366 -15.68 3.78 7.19
C ALA A 366 -15.64 2.50 8.05
N LEU A 367 -14.60 2.36 8.90
CA LEU A 367 -14.54 1.26 9.88
C LEU A 367 -15.75 1.28 10.80
N ILE A 368 -16.06 2.44 11.39
CA ILE A 368 -17.12 2.59 12.37
C ILE A 368 -18.49 2.40 11.73
N THR A 369 -18.72 3.02 10.57
CA THR A 369 -20.06 3.05 9.95
C THR A 369 -20.39 1.82 9.11
N THR A 370 -19.38 1.09 8.64
CA THR A 370 -19.60 0.04 7.63
C THR A 370 -18.86 -1.26 7.92
N ASP A 371 -17.52 -1.21 8.08
CA ASP A 371 -16.70 -2.42 8.08
C ASP A 371 -16.89 -3.24 9.37
N TYR A 372 -16.88 -2.58 10.52
CA TYR A 372 -17.01 -3.21 11.82
C TYR A 372 -18.40 -3.80 12.09
N PRO A 373 -19.53 -3.11 11.81
CA PRO A 373 -20.86 -3.73 11.94
C PRO A 373 -21.02 -5.00 11.08
N ARG A 374 -20.49 -4.99 9.85
CA ARG A 374 -20.50 -6.18 8.99
C ARG A 374 -19.63 -7.32 9.56
N TRP A 375 -18.49 -6.99 10.12
CA TRP A 375 -17.62 -7.96 10.75
C TRP A 375 -18.24 -8.60 11.99
N GLN A 376 -18.89 -7.81 12.85
CA GLN A 376 -19.62 -8.30 14.01
C GLN A 376 -20.71 -9.30 13.62
N GLN A 377 -21.50 -9.03 12.58
CA GLN A 377 -22.52 -9.94 12.07
C GLN A 377 -21.92 -11.28 11.63
N ARG A 378 -20.79 -11.26 10.91
CA ARG A 378 -20.11 -12.50 10.49
C ARG A 378 -19.60 -13.32 11.66
N THR A 379 -18.96 -12.69 12.62
CA THR A 379 -18.35 -13.38 13.77
C THR A 379 -19.38 -13.90 14.76
N ALA A 380 -20.52 -13.24 14.93
CA ALA A 380 -21.64 -13.74 15.74
C ALA A 380 -22.27 -15.00 15.12
N GLY A 381 -22.46 -15.04 13.80
CA GLY A 381 -23.01 -16.20 13.09
C GLY A 381 -22.10 -17.44 13.13
N THR A 382 -20.77 -17.26 13.21
CA THR A 382 -19.81 -18.35 13.33
C THR A 382 -19.80 -18.98 14.74
N ARG A 383 -20.09 -18.19 15.78
CA ARG A 383 -20.13 -18.69 17.18
C ARG A 383 -21.43 -19.43 17.53
N ALA A 384 -22.47 -19.25 16.71
CA ALA A 384 -23.77 -19.89 16.90
C ALA A 384 -23.90 -21.26 16.19
N ARG A 385 -22.88 -21.67 15.44
CA ARG A 385 -22.77 -23.00 14.79
C ARG A 385 -21.74 -23.87 15.50
#